data_7965edb679507baea6721e5bec1d6a41
#
_entry.id   7965edb679507baea6721e5bec1d6a41
#
_cell.length_a   1.000
_cell.length_b   1.000
_cell.length_c   1.000
_cell.angle_alpha   90.00
_cell.angle_beta   90.00
_cell.angle_gamma   90.00
#
_symmetry.space_group_name_H-M   'P 1'
#
loop_
_entity.id
_entity.type
_entity.pdbx_description
1 polymer ?
#
loop_
_entity_poly.entity_id
_entity_poly.type
_entity_poly.pdbx_seq_one_letter_code
_entity_poly.pdbx_strand_id
1 'polypeptide(L)'
;MRYPIHLALIERFVVLKTGADYKCQVVFQTTRVLALLAVFFLIVTSTTAFGQLRAADSARAAKYSESKRGISMLVMQNGRTIFEHYANGGSARGRWPIFSGTKSFWGIAALSAVRDGLLKLDDPVSDTITEWKGDPRKSQITIRQLLNQTDSIEGASRLQRASIRDRNATAIRLPTVAEPGSIFIYGPSHLQIFSELLRRKLKGRDTTAYLEGHVSNRLGLGRLNFKKDARGNPLPATGFELTAREWARLGELVLGRGNYHGRQIVPATLLREAFAGSQANPSYGLTFWLNQQAPNGPEGDMERMLDLPWQNAQWTNVCICKDAPTDMVVALGSGYQRLFIIPSLKAIIVRQGSNAKFSDAHFLRLVLGRGG
;
A
#
# COMPACT_ATOMS: atom_id res chain seq x y z
N MET A 1 -32.27 2.65 25.32
CA MET A 1 -33.28 1.58 25.41
C MET A 1 -32.57 0.25 25.13
N ARG A 2 -32.51 -0.59 26.15
CA ARG A 2 -31.90 -1.93 26.10
C ARG A 2 -33.04 -2.92 25.89
N TYR A 3 -32.96 -3.80 24.91
CA TYR A 3 -33.82 -4.98 24.80
C TYR A 3 -32.98 -6.22 25.10
N PRO A 4 -33.36 -7.04 26.07
CA PRO A 4 -32.77 -8.35 26.30
C PRO A 4 -33.46 -9.41 25.43
N ILE A 5 -32.66 -10.23 24.76
CA ILE A 5 -33.15 -11.42 24.05
C ILE A 5 -33.28 -12.54 25.10
N HIS A 6 -34.52 -12.89 25.42
CA HIS A 6 -34.83 -14.10 26.17
C HIS A 6 -34.83 -15.32 25.23
N LEU A 7 -33.91 -16.23 25.42
CA LEU A 7 -34.02 -17.61 24.92
C LEU A 7 -34.95 -18.39 25.85
N ALA A 8 -36.15 -18.66 25.40
CA ALA A 8 -37.07 -19.56 26.06
C ALA A 8 -36.82 -21.00 25.55
N LEU A 9 -36.24 -21.83 26.37
CA LEU A 9 -36.24 -23.30 26.17
C LEU A 9 -37.65 -23.80 26.52
N ILE A 10 -38.38 -24.28 25.51
CA ILE A 10 -39.63 -25.00 25.73
C ILE A 10 -39.30 -26.48 25.87
N GLU A 11 -39.26 -26.95 27.09
CA GLU A 11 -39.29 -28.38 27.38
C GLU A 11 -40.74 -28.90 27.25
N ARG A 12 -40.98 -29.70 26.23
CA ARG A 12 -42.22 -30.51 26.18
C ARG A 12 -41.93 -31.89 26.76
N PHE A 13 -42.40 -32.11 27.96
CA PHE A 13 -42.49 -33.46 28.53
C PHE A 13 -43.69 -34.17 27.93
N VAL A 14 -43.50 -35.23 27.21
CA VAL A 14 -44.55 -36.19 26.88
C VAL A 14 -44.36 -37.37 27.79
N VAL A 15 -45.25 -37.49 28.77
CA VAL A 15 -45.30 -38.68 29.65
C VAL A 15 -46.15 -39.74 28.97
N LEU A 16 -45.54 -40.82 28.53
CA LEU A 16 -46.24 -42.05 28.19
C LEU A 16 -45.93 -43.09 29.24
N LYS A 17 -47.02 -43.49 29.94
CA LYS A 17 -47.04 -44.56 30.93
C LYS A 17 -47.05 -45.91 30.21
N THR A 18 -46.02 -46.72 30.36
CA THR A 18 -46.10 -48.21 30.48
C THR A 18 -44.70 -48.71 30.85
N GLY A 19 -44.70 -49.74 31.72
CA GLY A 19 -43.59 -50.18 32.50
C GLY A 19 -42.47 -50.93 31.76
N ALA A 20 -41.40 -51.07 32.54
CA ALA A 20 -40.23 -51.91 32.32
C ALA A 20 -39.39 -51.53 31.06
N ASP A 21 -38.32 -50.83 31.28
CA ASP A 21 -37.05 -50.78 30.55
C ASP A 21 -36.46 -49.36 30.45
N TYR A 22 -36.03 -48.85 31.60
CA TYR A 22 -35.36 -47.53 31.68
C TYR A 22 -33.83 -47.63 31.77
N LYS A 23 -33.16 -48.29 30.84
CA LYS A 23 -31.68 -48.22 30.86
C LYS A 23 -30.97 -48.01 29.53
N CYS A 24 -31.69 -47.90 28.39
CA CYS A 24 -30.99 -47.89 27.12
C CYS A 24 -31.13 -46.62 26.25
N GLN A 25 -31.94 -45.62 26.63
CA GLN A 25 -32.17 -44.44 25.74
C GLN A 25 -31.45 -43.14 26.12
N VAL A 26 -30.84 -43.04 27.30
CA VAL A 26 -30.10 -41.84 27.71
C VAL A 26 -28.69 -41.76 27.10
N VAL A 27 -28.12 -42.90 26.72
CA VAL A 27 -26.73 -42.95 26.18
C VAL A 27 -26.66 -42.52 24.73
N PHE A 28 -27.74 -42.62 23.94
CA PHE A 28 -27.71 -42.30 22.51
C PHE A 28 -27.88 -40.80 22.17
N GLN A 29 -28.50 -40.01 23.06
CA GLN A 29 -28.65 -38.59 22.82
C GLN A 29 -27.42 -37.75 23.22
N THR A 30 -26.70 -38.17 24.27
CA THR A 30 -25.46 -37.51 24.69
C THR A 30 -24.33 -37.70 23.68
N THR A 31 -24.24 -38.86 23.02
CA THR A 31 -23.23 -39.09 21.96
C THR A 31 -23.46 -38.27 20.72
N ARG A 32 -24.70 -37.99 20.33
CA ARG A 32 -24.99 -37.14 19.15
C ARG A 32 -24.70 -35.65 19.41
N VAL A 33 -24.96 -35.17 20.64
CA VAL A 33 -24.65 -33.75 21.00
C VAL A 33 -23.14 -33.55 21.14
N LEU A 34 -22.41 -34.52 21.70
CA LEU A 34 -20.95 -34.46 21.75
C LEU A 34 -20.29 -34.59 20.40
N ALA A 35 -20.84 -35.38 19.46
CA ALA A 35 -20.35 -35.46 18.09
C ALA A 35 -20.62 -34.18 17.29
N LEU A 36 -21.77 -33.52 17.49
CA LEU A 36 -22.08 -32.23 16.89
C LEU A 36 -21.21 -31.10 17.44
N LEU A 37 -20.92 -31.08 18.74
CA LEU A 37 -20.01 -30.11 19.34
C LEU A 37 -18.57 -30.36 18.92
N ALA A 38 -18.11 -31.60 18.74
CA ALA A 38 -16.78 -31.93 18.23
C ALA A 38 -16.62 -31.54 16.76
N VAL A 39 -17.65 -31.72 15.90
CA VAL A 39 -17.66 -31.30 14.52
C VAL A 39 -17.71 -29.75 14.42
N PHE A 40 -18.48 -29.09 15.29
CA PHE A 40 -18.51 -27.61 15.34
C PHE A 40 -17.17 -27.04 15.83
N PHE A 41 -16.49 -27.69 16.78
CA PHE A 41 -15.15 -27.30 17.23
C PHE A 41 -14.07 -27.56 16.19
N LEU A 42 -14.19 -28.60 15.36
CA LEU A 42 -13.30 -28.88 14.23
C LEU A 42 -13.53 -27.92 13.04
N ILE A 43 -14.75 -27.43 12.84
CA ILE A 43 -15.05 -26.43 11.78
C ILE A 43 -14.59 -25.03 12.18
N VAL A 44 -14.60 -24.69 13.48
CA VAL A 44 -14.15 -23.38 13.97
C VAL A 44 -12.61 -23.27 14.03
N THR A 45 -11.88 -24.39 14.03
CA THR A 45 -10.41 -24.39 14.06
C THR A 45 -9.73 -24.45 12.69
N SER A 46 -10.48 -24.52 11.59
CA SER A 46 -9.94 -24.24 10.25
C SER A 46 -9.84 -22.74 10.00
N THR A 47 -9.36 -21.97 10.97
CA THR A 47 -8.68 -20.72 10.65
C THR A 47 -7.49 -21.13 9.79
N THR A 48 -7.54 -20.80 8.51
CA THR A 48 -6.37 -20.85 7.63
C THR A 48 -5.22 -20.26 8.41
N ALA A 49 -4.32 -21.11 8.90
CA ALA A 49 -3.07 -20.68 9.47
C ALA A 49 -2.33 -19.98 8.33
N PHE A 50 -2.49 -18.66 8.23
CA PHE A 50 -1.69 -17.87 7.33
C PHE A 50 -0.24 -18.23 7.61
N GLY A 51 0.47 -18.70 6.56
CA GLY A 51 1.79 -19.29 6.71
C GLY A 51 2.73 -18.37 7.48
N GLN A 52 3.33 -18.94 8.54
CA GLN A 52 4.35 -18.22 9.29
C GLN A 52 5.60 -18.08 8.41
N LEU A 53 6.07 -16.85 8.21
CA LEU A 53 7.32 -16.60 7.52
C LEU A 53 8.48 -17.14 8.36
N ARG A 54 9.39 -17.88 7.73
CA ARG A 54 10.51 -18.51 8.43
C ARG A 54 11.79 -17.72 8.23
N ALA A 55 12.61 -17.60 9.27
CA ALA A 55 13.91 -16.94 9.18
C ALA A 55 14.84 -17.59 8.14
N ALA A 56 14.77 -18.93 7.98
CA ALA A 56 15.55 -19.66 6.98
C ALA A 56 15.20 -19.27 5.53
N ASP A 57 13.90 -19.06 5.25
CA ASP A 57 13.42 -18.59 3.93
C ASP A 57 13.86 -17.15 3.68
N SER A 58 13.74 -16.30 4.70
CA SER A 58 14.23 -14.93 4.67
C SER A 58 15.74 -14.87 4.43
N ALA A 59 16.52 -15.78 5.01
CA ALA A 59 17.96 -15.86 4.79
C ALA A 59 18.32 -16.22 3.32
N ARG A 60 17.53 -17.13 2.68
CA ARG A 60 17.71 -17.43 1.25
C ARG A 60 17.39 -16.21 0.39
N ALA A 61 16.30 -15.52 0.70
CA ALA A 61 15.92 -14.28 0.01
C ALA A 61 16.96 -13.17 0.20
N ALA A 62 17.57 -13.08 1.38
CA ALA A 62 18.64 -12.12 1.66
C ALA A 62 19.89 -12.39 0.82
N LYS A 63 20.33 -13.64 0.70
CA LYS A 63 21.44 -14.03 -0.19
C LYS A 63 21.16 -13.68 -1.64
N TYR A 64 19.94 -13.95 -2.12
CA TYR A 64 19.53 -13.51 -3.46
C TYR A 64 19.59 -11.99 -3.59
N SER A 65 18.99 -11.25 -2.64
CA SER A 65 19.03 -9.78 -2.64
C SER A 65 20.47 -9.24 -2.65
N GLU A 66 21.33 -9.79 -1.82
CA GLU A 66 22.75 -9.42 -1.72
C GLU A 66 23.48 -9.64 -3.05
N SER A 67 23.29 -10.79 -3.72
CA SER A 67 23.85 -11.07 -5.06
C SER A 67 23.32 -10.11 -6.13
N LYS A 68 22.21 -9.42 -5.86
CA LYS A 68 21.59 -8.38 -6.69
C LYS A 68 21.79 -6.98 -6.10
N ARG A 69 22.95 -6.72 -5.49
CA ARG A 69 23.32 -5.44 -4.89
C ARG A 69 22.32 -4.96 -3.83
N GLY A 70 21.70 -5.88 -3.10
CA GLY A 70 20.87 -5.57 -1.93
C GLY A 70 21.73 -5.02 -0.80
N ILE A 71 21.27 -3.95 -0.18
CA ILE A 71 21.97 -3.20 0.87
C ILE A 71 21.38 -3.55 2.23
N SER A 72 20.06 -3.64 2.31
CA SER A 72 19.34 -4.04 3.51
C SER A 72 18.12 -4.88 3.17
N MET A 73 17.80 -5.81 4.05
CA MET A 73 16.56 -6.55 4.04
C MET A 73 16.00 -6.63 5.47
N LEU A 74 14.75 -6.30 5.64
CA LEU A 74 14.01 -6.41 6.90
C LEU A 74 12.72 -7.17 6.64
N VAL A 75 12.41 -8.15 7.50
CA VAL A 75 11.14 -8.87 7.49
C VAL A 75 10.50 -8.74 8.86
N MET A 76 9.28 -8.24 8.88
CA MET A 76 8.44 -8.18 10.07
C MET A 76 7.19 -9.04 9.88
N GLN A 77 6.73 -9.69 10.92
CA GLN A 77 5.45 -10.37 10.95
C GLN A 77 4.80 -10.22 12.32
N ASN A 78 3.49 -10.01 12.35
CA ASN A 78 2.73 -9.80 13.59
C ASN A 78 3.32 -8.70 14.49
N GLY A 79 3.81 -7.62 13.89
CA GLY A 79 4.42 -6.48 14.60
C GLY A 79 5.82 -6.73 15.16
N ARG A 80 6.47 -7.86 14.82
CA ARG A 80 7.80 -8.20 15.29
C ARG A 80 8.76 -8.36 14.13
N THR A 81 9.99 -7.88 14.27
CA THR A 81 11.08 -8.18 13.35
C THR A 81 11.48 -9.64 13.53
N ILE A 82 11.37 -10.44 12.46
CA ILE A 82 11.75 -11.85 12.45
C ILE A 82 13.08 -12.08 11.72
N PHE A 83 13.50 -11.12 10.90
CA PHE A 83 14.75 -11.21 10.16
C PHE A 83 15.26 -9.84 9.75
N GLU A 84 16.57 -9.63 9.85
CA GLU A 84 17.28 -8.48 9.30
C GLU A 84 18.62 -8.94 8.68
N HIS A 85 18.99 -8.32 7.58
CA HIS A 85 20.26 -8.56 6.91
C HIS A 85 20.80 -7.27 6.27
N TYR A 86 22.08 -7.06 6.36
CA TYR A 86 22.79 -5.91 5.81
C TYR A 86 24.03 -6.38 5.05
N ALA A 87 24.21 -5.89 3.82
CA ALA A 87 25.30 -6.27 2.93
C ALA A 87 25.69 -5.09 2.05
N ASN A 88 26.74 -5.22 1.26
CA ASN A 88 27.18 -4.23 0.27
C ASN A 88 27.27 -2.80 0.84
N GLY A 89 27.84 -2.66 2.05
CA GLY A 89 27.99 -1.38 2.75
C GLY A 89 26.76 -0.91 3.54
N GLY A 90 25.72 -1.73 3.58
CA GLY A 90 24.51 -1.45 4.36
C GLY A 90 24.72 -1.62 5.87
N SER A 91 23.85 -0.97 6.66
CA SER A 91 23.81 -1.11 8.12
C SER A 91 22.44 -0.79 8.66
N ALA A 92 22.17 -1.18 9.91
CA ALA A 92 20.91 -0.91 10.59
C ALA A 92 20.59 0.59 10.75
N ARG A 93 21.62 1.45 10.75
CA ARG A 93 21.54 2.91 10.88
C ARG A 93 21.69 3.63 9.54
N GLY A 94 22.07 2.91 8.48
CA GLY A 94 22.26 3.47 7.14
C GLY A 94 20.95 3.95 6.55
N ARG A 95 20.87 5.23 6.19
CA ARG A 95 19.72 5.80 5.47
C ARG A 95 20.05 5.77 3.98
N TRP A 96 19.15 5.20 3.20
CA TRP A 96 19.30 5.03 1.77
C TRP A 96 18.15 5.66 1.01
N PRO A 97 18.39 6.20 -0.19
CA PRO A 97 17.35 6.74 -1.03
C PRO A 97 16.28 5.69 -1.32
N ILE A 98 15.02 6.00 -1.02
CA ILE A 98 13.87 5.15 -1.38
C ILE A 98 13.24 5.57 -2.71
N PHE A 99 13.81 6.59 -3.37
CA PHE A 99 13.35 7.14 -4.65
C PHE A 99 11.82 7.30 -4.69
N SER A 100 11.15 6.71 -5.69
CA SER A 100 9.70 6.81 -5.85
C SER A 100 8.88 6.23 -4.70
N GLY A 101 9.47 5.44 -3.79
CA GLY A 101 8.82 5.07 -2.53
C GLY A 101 8.38 6.28 -1.70
N THR A 102 8.99 7.46 -1.94
CA THR A 102 8.59 8.75 -1.38
C THR A 102 7.12 9.10 -1.70
N LYS A 103 6.62 8.71 -2.89
CA LYS A 103 5.26 9.03 -3.34
C LYS A 103 4.19 8.53 -2.36
N SER A 104 4.40 7.36 -1.77
CA SER A 104 3.42 6.77 -0.86
C SER A 104 3.23 7.58 0.42
N PHE A 105 4.24 8.30 0.89
CA PHE A 105 4.09 9.24 2.01
C PHE A 105 3.22 10.44 1.64
N TRP A 106 3.34 10.94 0.39
CA TRP A 106 2.47 12.00 -0.12
C TRP A 106 1.04 11.53 -0.35
N GLY A 107 0.85 10.26 -0.73
CA GLY A 107 -0.48 9.65 -0.76
C GLY A 107 -1.15 9.63 0.62
N ILE A 108 -0.41 9.24 1.66
CA ILE A 108 -0.91 9.30 3.06
C ILE A 108 -1.20 10.77 3.48
N ALA A 109 -0.35 11.74 3.07
CA ALA A 109 -0.60 13.16 3.33
C ALA A 109 -1.87 13.64 2.61
N ALA A 110 -2.13 13.18 1.38
CA ALA A 110 -3.37 13.49 0.66
C ALA A 110 -4.60 12.96 1.39
N LEU A 111 -4.57 11.71 1.86
CA LEU A 111 -5.66 11.14 2.65
C LEU A 111 -5.83 11.85 4.01
N SER A 112 -4.73 12.34 4.60
CA SER A 112 -4.81 13.19 5.79
C SER A 112 -5.50 14.52 5.47
N ALA A 113 -5.24 15.11 4.30
CA ALA A 113 -5.91 16.34 3.86
C ALA A 113 -7.41 16.12 3.60
N VAL A 114 -7.81 14.94 3.12
CA VAL A 114 -9.24 14.55 3.04
C VAL A 114 -9.85 14.45 4.44
N ARG A 115 -9.20 13.78 5.38
CA ARG A 115 -9.64 13.70 6.78
C ARG A 115 -9.83 15.08 7.39
N ASP A 116 -8.92 16.00 7.10
CA ASP A 116 -8.92 17.37 7.64
C ASP A 116 -9.93 18.29 6.92
N GLY A 117 -10.69 17.77 5.94
CA GLY A 117 -11.71 18.51 5.19
C GLY A 117 -11.14 19.55 4.21
N LEU A 118 -9.84 19.49 3.91
CA LEU A 118 -9.19 20.42 2.98
C LEU A 118 -9.55 20.14 1.52
N LEU A 119 -9.85 18.88 1.18
CA LEU A 119 -10.17 18.43 -0.16
C LEU A 119 -10.98 17.13 -0.12
N LYS A 120 -11.62 16.79 -1.25
CA LYS A 120 -12.18 15.48 -1.52
C LYS A 120 -11.46 14.86 -2.71
N LEU A 121 -11.35 13.52 -2.75
CA LEU A 121 -10.62 12.85 -3.82
C LEU A 121 -11.20 13.11 -5.22
N ASP A 122 -12.51 13.26 -5.29
CA ASP A 122 -13.23 13.44 -6.55
C ASP A 122 -13.53 14.91 -6.88
N ASP A 123 -13.00 15.86 -6.09
CA ASP A 123 -13.06 17.29 -6.43
C ASP A 123 -12.26 17.55 -7.72
N PRO A 124 -12.77 18.39 -8.64
CA PRO A 124 -12.00 18.87 -9.79
C PRO A 124 -10.75 19.64 -9.32
N VAL A 125 -9.61 19.33 -9.93
CA VAL A 125 -8.37 20.05 -9.65
C VAL A 125 -8.51 21.52 -10.02
N SER A 126 -9.29 21.85 -11.06
CA SER A 126 -9.58 23.19 -11.56
C SER A 126 -10.31 24.08 -10.56
N ASP A 127 -10.96 23.52 -9.53
CA ASP A 127 -11.54 24.31 -8.44
C ASP A 127 -10.48 25.04 -7.60
N THR A 128 -9.26 24.50 -7.60
CA THR A 128 -8.12 25.08 -6.88
C THR A 128 -7.06 25.63 -7.80
N ILE A 129 -6.73 24.91 -8.88
CA ILE A 129 -5.82 25.36 -9.94
C ILE A 129 -6.68 26.03 -11.03
N THR A 130 -7.10 27.24 -10.76
CA THR A 130 -8.11 27.97 -11.55
C THR A 130 -7.65 28.25 -12.99
N GLU A 131 -6.35 28.18 -13.26
CA GLU A 131 -5.77 28.26 -14.60
C GLU A 131 -6.27 27.17 -15.55
N TRP A 132 -6.82 26.08 -14.99
CA TRP A 132 -7.33 24.95 -15.75
C TRP A 132 -8.80 25.04 -16.14
N LYS A 133 -9.55 26.01 -15.60
CA LYS A 133 -11.01 26.15 -15.84
C LYS A 133 -11.39 26.28 -17.30
N GLY A 134 -10.55 26.95 -18.11
CA GLY A 134 -10.78 27.14 -19.53
C GLY A 134 -10.26 26.03 -20.44
N ASP A 135 -9.56 25.03 -19.88
CA ASP A 135 -9.03 23.90 -20.64
C ASP A 135 -10.05 22.74 -20.60
N PRO A 136 -10.55 22.26 -21.76
CA PRO A 136 -11.63 21.28 -21.79
C PRO A 136 -11.27 19.93 -21.20
N ARG A 137 -9.98 19.56 -21.19
CA ARG A 137 -9.50 18.32 -20.57
C ARG A 137 -9.08 18.54 -19.13
N LYS A 138 -8.23 19.53 -18.87
CA LYS A 138 -7.71 19.77 -17.51
C LYS A 138 -8.81 20.13 -16.51
N SER A 139 -9.89 20.78 -16.95
CA SER A 139 -11.03 21.11 -16.08
C SER A 139 -11.74 19.87 -15.50
N GLN A 140 -11.63 18.72 -16.16
CA GLN A 140 -12.25 17.46 -15.78
C GLN A 140 -11.36 16.59 -14.88
N ILE A 141 -10.08 16.93 -14.73
CA ILE A 141 -9.15 16.15 -13.91
C ILE A 141 -9.54 16.23 -12.44
N THR A 142 -9.64 15.06 -11.78
CA THR A 142 -9.90 14.95 -10.35
C THR A 142 -8.61 14.79 -9.56
N ILE A 143 -8.66 15.08 -8.24
CA ILE A 143 -7.53 14.86 -7.33
C ILE A 143 -7.18 13.36 -7.27
N ARG A 144 -8.17 12.47 -7.32
CA ARG A 144 -7.98 11.01 -7.42
C ARG A 144 -7.11 10.65 -8.61
N GLN A 145 -7.39 11.23 -9.77
CA GLN A 145 -6.62 10.97 -11.00
C GLN A 145 -5.18 11.45 -10.91
N LEU A 146 -4.90 12.56 -10.22
CA LEU A 146 -3.51 12.96 -9.92
C LEU A 146 -2.80 11.91 -9.06
N LEU A 147 -3.46 11.41 -8.01
CA LEU A 147 -2.85 10.47 -7.06
C LEU A 147 -2.65 9.06 -7.63
N ASN A 148 -3.53 8.61 -8.53
CA ASN A 148 -3.39 7.33 -9.23
C ASN A 148 -2.75 7.45 -10.62
N GLN A 149 -2.32 8.68 -11.00
CA GLN A 149 -1.58 8.97 -12.23
C GLN A 149 -2.35 8.62 -13.52
N THR A 150 -3.66 8.84 -13.51
CA THR A 150 -4.54 8.69 -14.68
C THR A 150 -5.12 10.04 -15.16
N ASP A 151 -4.56 11.15 -14.72
CA ASP A 151 -4.95 12.50 -15.12
C ASP A 151 -4.59 12.83 -16.59
N SER A 152 -3.84 11.94 -17.25
CA SER A 152 -3.37 12.10 -18.64
C SER A 152 -2.44 13.30 -18.87
N ILE A 153 -1.87 13.89 -17.83
CA ILE A 153 -0.80 14.87 -17.93
C ILE A 153 0.52 14.16 -18.28
N GLU A 154 1.35 14.77 -19.08
CA GLU A 154 2.71 14.28 -19.38
C GLU A 154 3.47 13.94 -18.08
N GLY A 155 4.11 12.76 -18.01
CA GLY A 155 4.83 12.30 -16.82
C GLY A 155 6.02 13.16 -16.42
N ALA A 156 6.67 13.82 -17.40
CA ALA A 156 7.66 14.88 -17.26
C ALA A 156 8.81 14.60 -16.30
N SER A 157 9.56 13.51 -16.52
CA SER A 157 10.75 13.16 -15.71
C SER A 157 11.76 14.31 -15.57
N ARG A 158 11.77 15.27 -16.54
CA ARG A 158 12.58 16.48 -16.48
C ARG A 158 12.35 17.36 -15.25
N LEU A 159 11.18 17.27 -14.60
CA LEU A 159 10.90 17.99 -13.34
C LEU A 159 11.86 17.61 -12.19
N GLN A 160 12.54 16.50 -12.30
CA GLN A 160 13.54 16.08 -11.31
C GLN A 160 14.89 16.80 -11.45
N ARG A 161 15.12 17.50 -12.58
CA ARG A 161 16.38 18.22 -12.84
C ARG A 161 16.53 19.43 -11.91
N ALA A 162 17.74 19.67 -11.45
CA ALA A 162 18.07 20.82 -10.59
C ALA A 162 17.86 22.19 -11.30
N SER A 163 17.93 22.19 -12.64
CA SER A 163 17.75 23.39 -13.46
C SER A 163 16.31 23.93 -13.47
N ILE A 164 15.32 23.14 -13.05
CA ILE A 164 13.93 23.62 -12.97
C ILE A 164 13.77 24.49 -11.73
N ARG A 165 13.59 25.81 -11.94
CA ARG A 165 13.53 26.82 -10.87
C ARG A 165 12.19 26.89 -10.14
N ASP A 166 11.10 26.51 -10.83
CA ASP A 166 9.73 26.48 -10.31
C ASP A 166 9.02 25.24 -10.83
N ARG A 167 9.09 24.17 -10.07
CA ARG A 167 8.50 22.87 -10.45
C ARG A 167 6.99 22.91 -10.46
N ASN A 168 6.38 23.63 -9.52
CA ASN A 168 4.93 23.73 -9.42
C ASN A 168 4.36 24.43 -10.66
N ALA A 169 4.87 25.64 -10.97
CA ALA A 169 4.42 26.38 -12.14
C ALA A 169 4.73 25.64 -13.45
N THR A 170 5.85 24.91 -13.52
CA THR A 170 6.18 24.09 -14.70
C THR A 170 5.19 22.94 -14.85
N ALA A 171 4.86 22.23 -13.76
CA ALA A 171 3.96 21.08 -13.79
C ALA A 171 2.52 21.47 -14.20
N ILE A 172 2.00 22.60 -13.69
CA ILE A 172 0.66 23.10 -14.05
C ILE A 172 0.53 23.37 -15.56
N ARG A 173 1.61 23.80 -16.21
CA ARG A 173 1.63 24.12 -17.66
C ARG A 173 1.83 22.91 -18.57
N LEU A 174 2.13 21.73 -18.03
CA LEU A 174 2.30 20.51 -18.84
C LEU A 174 1.03 20.20 -19.65
N PRO A 175 1.18 19.68 -20.88
CA PRO A 175 0.03 19.29 -21.69
C PRO A 175 -0.64 18.01 -21.16
N THR A 176 -1.93 17.86 -21.48
CA THR A 176 -2.61 16.57 -21.49
C THR A 176 -2.28 15.85 -22.79
N VAL A 177 -2.04 14.55 -22.72
CA VAL A 177 -1.70 13.71 -23.89
C VAL A 177 -2.82 12.74 -24.27
N ALA A 178 -3.86 12.66 -23.43
CA ALA A 178 -5.06 11.84 -23.64
C ALA A 178 -6.24 12.43 -22.83
N GLU A 179 -7.40 11.77 -22.89
CA GLU A 179 -8.55 12.11 -22.03
C GLU A 179 -8.28 11.69 -20.59
N PRO A 180 -8.63 12.50 -19.58
CA PRO A 180 -8.49 12.17 -18.18
C PRO A 180 -9.15 10.81 -17.83
N GLY A 181 -8.42 9.95 -17.11
CA GLY A 181 -8.88 8.62 -16.74
C GLY A 181 -8.64 7.53 -17.78
N SER A 182 -8.28 7.89 -19.03
CA SER A 182 -8.17 6.90 -20.11
C SER A 182 -6.86 6.12 -20.15
N ILE A 183 -5.77 6.70 -19.64
CA ILE A 183 -4.43 6.08 -19.64
C ILE A 183 -3.73 6.30 -18.31
N PHE A 184 -2.80 5.40 -17.96
CA PHE A 184 -1.88 5.54 -16.84
C PHE A 184 -0.52 6.03 -17.33
N ILE A 185 -0.06 7.13 -16.76
CA ILE A 185 1.26 7.73 -17.09
C ILE A 185 2.06 7.92 -15.82
N TYR A 186 3.09 7.13 -15.63
CA TYR A 186 3.92 7.26 -14.44
C TYR A 186 4.92 8.42 -14.55
N GLY A 187 4.95 9.28 -13.53
CA GLY A 187 5.88 10.40 -13.53
C GLY A 187 5.88 11.24 -12.25
N PRO A 188 6.74 12.29 -12.20
CA PRO A 188 6.76 13.23 -11.09
C PRO A 188 5.69 14.34 -11.20
N SER A 189 5.14 14.60 -12.38
CA SER A 189 4.24 15.74 -12.67
C SER A 189 2.98 15.72 -11.80
N HIS A 190 2.34 14.57 -11.68
CA HIS A 190 1.07 14.37 -11.00
C HIS A 190 1.12 14.81 -9.53
N LEU A 191 2.11 14.32 -8.78
CA LEU A 191 2.32 14.73 -7.39
C LEU A 191 2.89 16.16 -7.27
N GLN A 192 3.58 16.66 -8.29
CA GLN A 192 4.01 18.06 -8.30
C GLN A 192 2.81 19.01 -8.43
N ILE A 193 1.83 18.67 -9.28
CA ILE A 193 0.56 19.38 -9.39
C ILE A 193 -0.22 19.27 -8.08
N PHE A 194 -0.31 18.05 -7.50
CA PHE A 194 -0.94 17.85 -6.21
C PHE A 194 -0.28 18.68 -5.09
N SER A 195 1.06 18.82 -5.10
CA SER A 195 1.77 19.66 -4.12
C SER A 195 1.37 21.13 -4.23
N GLU A 196 1.20 21.66 -5.45
CA GLU A 196 0.70 23.02 -5.64
C GLU A 196 -0.76 23.17 -5.21
N LEU A 197 -1.61 22.19 -5.56
CA LEU A 197 -2.99 22.16 -5.12
C LEU A 197 -3.08 22.20 -3.57
N LEU A 198 -2.32 21.35 -2.92
CA LEU A 198 -2.27 21.30 -1.45
C LEU A 198 -1.76 22.61 -0.86
N ARG A 199 -0.72 23.22 -1.44
CA ARG A 199 -0.20 24.52 -1.01
C ARG A 199 -1.28 25.61 -1.07
N ARG A 200 -2.08 25.66 -2.14
CA ARG A 200 -3.21 26.60 -2.28
C ARG A 200 -4.29 26.33 -1.23
N LYS A 201 -4.68 25.07 -1.03
CA LYS A 201 -5.62 24.67 0.03
C LYS A 201 -5.12 25.04 1.43
N LEU A 202 -3.83 24.99 1.64
CA LEU A 202 -3.15 25.43 2.89
C LEU A 202 -2.92 26.95 2.97
N LYS A 203 -3.51 27.75 2.04
CA LYS A 203 -3.35 29.22 1.97
C LYS A 203 -1.87 29.64 1.88
N GLY A 204 -1.09 28.96 1.07
CA GLY A 204 0.32 29.23 0.81
C GLY A 204 1.30 28.67 1.84
N ARG A 205 0.84 27.98 2.88
CA ARG A 205 1.73 27.34 3.85
C ARG A 205 2.52 26.19 3.22
N ASP A 206 3.69 25.89 3.81
CA ASP A 206 4.60 24.85 3.33
C ASP A 206 3.96 23.46 3.40
N THR A 207 3.89 22.78 2.26
CA THR A 207 3.35 21.42 2.15
C THR A 207 4.26 20.38 2.79
N THR A 208 5.57 20.64 2.89
CA THR A 208 6.48 19.75 3.62
C THR A 208 6.20 19.76 5.12
N ALA A 209 5.92 20.93 5.68
CA ALA A 209 5.52 21.04 7.10
C ALA A 209 4.18 20.33 7.36
N TYR A 210 3.25 20.35 6.39
CA TYR A 210 2.01 19.59 6.48
C TYR A 210 2.28 18.08 6.51
N LEU A 211 3.10 17.57 5.57
CA LEU A 211 3.48 16.15 5.54
C LEU A 211 4.20 15.75 6.83
N GLU A 212 5.13 16.57 7.32
CA GLU A 212 5.85 16.29 8.57
C GLU A 212 4.90 16.20 9.75
N GLY A 213 4.03 17.18 9.94
CA GLY A 213 3.12 17.22 11.09
C GLY A 213 2.04 16.14 11.08
N HIS A 214 1.58 15.72 9.90
CA HIS A 214 0.47 14.80 9.76
C HIS A 214 0.89 13.36 9.48
N VAL A 215 2.11 13.12 8.99
CA VAL A 215 2.61 11.79 8.61
C VAL A 215 3.93 11.46 9.28
N SER A 216 5.05 12.08 8.86
CA SER A 216 6.37 11.59 9.23
C SER A 216 6.69 11.71 10.73
N ASN A 217 6.33 12.81 11.37
CA ASN A 217 6.52 12.97 12.82
C ASN A 217 5.64 11.99 13.61
N ARG A 218 4.43 11.72 13.11
CA ARG A 218 3.53 10.73 13.72
C ARG A 218 4.03 9.31 13.58
N LEU A 219 4.77 9.02 12.51
CA LEU A 219 5.49 7.75 12.30
C LEU A 219 6.86 7.71 13.02
N GLY A 220 7.27 8.81 13.65
CA GLY A 220 8.57 8.90 14.32
C GLY A 220 9.78 8.83 13.37
N LEU A 221 9.63 9.27 12.10
CA LEU A 221 10.72 9.21 11.11
C LEU A 221 11.81 10.26 11.36
N GLY A 222 11.60 11.19 12.28
CA GLY A 222 12.48 12.33 12.47
C GLY A 222 12.41 13.32 11.29
N ARG A 223 13.43 14.16 11.18
CA ARG A 223 13.51 15.18 10.13
C ARG A 223 13.79 14.52 8.78
N LEU A 224 12.99 14.86 7.78
CA LEU A 224 13.17 14.42 6.39
C LEU A 224 13.88 15.51 5.58
N ASN A 225 14.72 15.09 4.64
CA ASN A 225 15.35 15.98 3.69
C ASN A 225 14.49 16.06 2.42
N PHE A 226 13.88 17.23 2.20
CA PHE A 226 13.12 17.49 0.99
C PHE A 226 14.01 18.13 -0.07
N LYS A 227 14.03 17.57 -1.28
CA LYS A 227 14.63 18.24 -2.43
C LYS A 227 13.73 19.41 -2.84
N LYS A 228 14.16 20.63 -2.59
CA LYS A 228 13.41 21.84 -2.93
C LYS A 228 14.04 22.54 -4.14
N ASP A 229 13.21 23.21 -4.97
CA ASP A 229 13.66 24.08 -6.04
C ASP A 229 13.97 25.50 -5.54
N ALA A 230 14.31 26.42 -6.46
CA ALA A 230 14.63 27.80 -6.12
C ALA A 230 13.44 28.60 -5.54
N ARG A 231 12.21 28.11 -5.70
CA ARG A 231 10.99 28.70 -5.11
C ARG A 231 10.58 28.04 -3.81
N GLY A 232 11.36 27.05 -3.34
CA GLY A 232 11.07 26.30 -2.13
C GLY A 232 10.06 25.17 -2.32
N ASN A 233 9.61 24.89 -3.55
CA ASN A 233 8.68 23.80 -3.82
C ASN A 233 9.38 22.43 -3.63
N PRO A 234 8.81 21.50 -2.85
CA PRO A 234 9.39 20.18 -2.72
C PRO A 234 9.27 19.37 -4.02
N LEU A 235 10.02 18.30 -4.13
CA LEU A 235 9.88 17.28 -5.15
C LEU A 235 9.20 16.05 -4.55
N PRO A 236 7.86 15.92 -4.64
CA PRO A 236 7.13 14.85 -3.94
C PRO A 236 7.39 13.45 -4.50
N ALA A 237 7.86 13.39 -5.74
CA ALA A 237 8.05 12.11 -6.44
C ALA A 237 9.23 11.29 -5.93
N THR A 238 10.20 11.92 -5.19
CA THR A 238 11.44 11.29 -4.75
C THR A 238 12.12 12.12 -3.66
N GLY A 239 13.17 11.58 -3.06
CA GLY A 239 14.10 12.37 -2.24
C GLY A 239 14.21 11.92 -0.79
N PHE A 240 13.34 11.05 -0.31
CA PHE A 240 13.48 10.53 1.04
C PHE A 240 14.61 9.51 1.12
N GLU A 241 15.37 9.61 2.20
CA GLU A 241 16.37 8.65 2.60
C GLU A 241 15.96 8.11 3.97
N LEU A 242 15.80 6.79 4.07
CA LEU A 242 15.32 6.12 5.26
C LEU A 242 16.16 4.88 5.55
N THR A 243 16.25 4.51 6.81
CA THR A 243 16.66 3.16 7.17
C THR A 243 15.56 2.16 6.81
N ALA A 244 15.88 0.88 6.70
CA ALA A 244 14.86 -0.15 6.46
C ALA A 244 13.77 -0.15 7.55
N ARG A 245 14.16 0.05 8.81
CA ARG A 245 13.24 0.13 9.96
C ARG A 245 12.33 1.36 9.90
N GLU A 246 12.87 2.52 9.49
CA GLU A 246 12.04 3.72 9.31
C GLU A 246 11.02 3.53 8.20
N TRP A 247 11.45 2.93 7.07
CA TRP A 247 10.53 2.70 5.96
C TRP A 247 9.42 1.68 6.30
N ALA A 248 9.76 0.66 7.09
CA ALA A 248 8.78 -0.32 7.59
C ALA A 248 7.64 0.31 8.39
N ARG A 249 7.82 1.47 9.04
CA ARG A 249 6.77 2.18 9.80
C ARG A 249 5.60 2.63 8.91
N LEU A 250 5.86 2.91 7.63
CA LEU A 250 4.77 3.10 6.66
C LEU A 250 3.97 1.80 6.48
N GLY A 251 4.64 0.66 6.46
CA GLY A 251 4.01 -0.65 6.41
C GLY A 251 3.17 -0.94 7.66
N GLU A 252 3.68 -0.59 8.85
CA GLU A 252 2.94 -0.74 10.11
C GLU A 252 1.68 0.12 10.12
N LEU A 253 1.74 1.35 9.59
CA LEU A 253 0.56 2.20 9.41
C LEU A 253 -0.50 1.53 8.53
N VAL A 254 -0.08 0.92 7.42
CA VAL A 254 -1.00 0.23 6.49
C VAL A 254 -1.60 -1.01 7.16
N LEU A 255 -0.79 -1.86 7.80
CA LEU A 255 -1.28 -3.02 8.55
C LEU A 255 -2.20 -2.63 9.71
N GLY A 256 -1.93 -1.49 10.34
CA GLY A 256 -2.76 -0.89 11.39
C GLY A 256 -4.02 -0.20 10.86
N ARG A 257 -4.33 -0.33 9.56
CA ARG A 257 -5.50 0.30 8.92
C ARG A 257 -5.55 1.81 9.16
N GLY A 258 -4.40 2.46 9.03
CA GLY A 258 -4.25 3.90 9.23
C GLY A 258 -4.03 4.32 10.68
N ASN A 259 -3.97 3.37 11.61
CA ASN A 259 -3.55 3.59 13.00
C ASN A 259 -2.08 3.20 13.15
N TYR A 260 -1.32 4.03 13.83
CA TYR A 260 0.08 3.75 14.18
C TYR A 260 0.27 3.97 15.68
N HIS A 261 0.56 2.90 16.42
CA HIS A 261 0.76 2.92 17.87
C HIS A 261 -0.33 3.69 18.65
N GLY A 262 -1.60 3.38 18.37
CA GLY A 262 -2.77 3.98 19.03
C GLY A 262 -3.19 5.35 18.46
N ARG A 263 -2.45 5.93 17.50
CA ARG A 263 -2.79 7.20 16.85
C ARG A 263 -3.38 6.96 15.46
N GLN A 264 -4.64 7.36 15.24
CA GLN A 264 -5.25 7.34 13.93
C GLN A 264 -4.68 8.46 13.07
N ILE A 265 -3.88 8.12 12.06
CA ILE A 265 -3.29 9.05 11.09
C ILE A 265 -4.27 9.27 9.94
N VAL A 266 -4.81 8.18 9.39
CA VAL A 266 -5.80 8.19 8.30
C VAL A 266 -6.94 7.25 8.67
N PRO A 267 -8.22 7.64 8.57
CA PRO A 267 -9.34 6.73 8.76
C PRO A 267 -9.23 5.48 7.88
N ALA A 268 -9.57 4.31 8.43
CA ALA A 268 -9.46 3.04 7.71
C ALA A 268 -10.26 3.02 6.38
N THR A 269 -11.39 3.73 6.35
CA THR A 269 -12.20 3.89 5.13
C THR A 269 -11.45 4.63 4.04
N LEU A 270 -10.79 5.74 4.39
CA LEU A 270 -9.97 6.52 3.45
C LEU A 270 -8.71 5.77 3.01
N LEU A 271 -8.07 5.03 3.95
CA LEU A 271 -6.89 4.25 3.58
C LEU A 271 -7.21 3.17 2.54
N ARG A 272 -8.41 2.59 2.58
CA ARG A 272 -8.83 1.62 1.55
C ARG A 272 -8.89 2.22 0.14
N GLU A 273 -9.20 3.52 0.03
CA GLU A 273 -9.16 4.23 -1.26
C GLU A 273 -7.77 4.19 -1.90
N ALA A 274 -6.70 4.16 -1.07
CA ALA A 274 -5.34 4.09 -1.59
C ALA A 274 -5.02 2.77 -2.31
N PHE A 275 -5.81 1.73 -2.06
CA PHE A 275 -5.59 0.38 -2.58
C PHE A 275 -6.64 -0.03 -3.62
N ALA A 276 -7.38 0.92 -4.15
CA ALA A 276 -8.26 0.73 -5.29
C ALA A 276 -7.52 1.09 -6.59
N GLY A 277 -7.36 0.12 -7.48
CA GLY A 277 -6.83 0.36 -8.83
C GLY A 277 -7.82 1.12 -9.70
N SER A 278 -7.35 1.62 -10.83
CA SER A 278 -8.19 2.29 -11.83
C SER A 278 -8.45 1.36 -13.03
N GLN A 279 -9.40 1.75 -13.88
CA GLN A 279 -9.63 1.05 -15.14
C GLN A 279 -8.38 1.09 -16.05
N ALA A 280 -7.66 2.21 -16.07
CA ALA A 280 -6.44 2.36 -16.86
C ALA A 280 -5.25 1.56 -16.30
N ASN A 281 -5.18 1.40 -14.97
CA ASN A 281 -4.18 0.57 -14.31
C ASN A 281 -4.72 -0.05 -13.02
N PRO A 282 -5.21 -1.30 -13.05
CA PRO A 282 -5.64 -2.01 -11.86
C PRO A 282 -4.52 -2.31 -10.86
N SER A 283 -3.25 -2.25 -11.30
CA SER A 283 -2.07 -2.52 -10.46
C SER A 283 -1.54 -1.29 -9.73
N TYR A 284 -2.23 -0.12 -9.81
CA TYR A 284 -1.79 1.11 -9.15
C TYR A 284 -2.98 1.85 -8.52
N GLY A 285 -2.90 2.03 -7.21
CA GLY A 285 -3.86 2.83 -6.46
C GLY A 285 -3.37 4.26 -6.23
N LEU A 286 -3.76 4.88 -5.12
CA LEU A 286 -3.29 6.23 -4.79
C LEU A 286 -1.86 6.15 -4.26
N THR A 287 -0.88 6.23 -5.16
CA THR A 287 0.57 6.18 -4.89
C THR A 287 1.15 4.85 -4.38
N PHE A 288 0.36 3.80 -4.39
CA PHE A 288 0.80 2.43 -4.06
C PHE A 288 0.61 1.50 -5.25
N TRP A 289 1.55 0.59 -5.44
CA TRP A 289 1.43 -0.53 -6.37
C TRP A 289 0.63 -1.66 -5.71
N LEU A 290 -0.12 -2.41 -6.52
CA LEU A 290 -1.03 -3.45 -6.08
C LEU A 290 -0.68 -4.78 -6.75
N ASN A 291 -0.77 -5.88 -5.98
CA ASN A 291 -0.62 -7.22 -6.53
C ASN A 291 -1.99 -7.77 -6.90
N GLN A 292 -2.51 -7.36 -8.06
CA GLN A 292 -3.81 -7.85 -8.54
C GLN A 292 -3.76 -9.31 -8.99
N GLN A 293 -4.93 -9.93 -9.15
CA GLN A 293 -5.03 -11.23 -9.79
C GLN A 293 -4.75 -11.12 -11.29
N ALA A 294 -3.86 -11.97 -11.80
CA ALA A 294 -3.54 -12.09 -13.22
C ALA A 294 -3.38 -13.58 -13.61
N PRO A 295 -4.46 -14.38 -13.60
CA PRO A 295 -4.37 -15.84 -13.75
C PRO A 295 -3.65 -16.25 -15.03
N ASN A 296 -3.97 -15.61 -16.15
CA ASN A 296 -3.41 -15.87 -17.47
C ASN A 296 -2.38 -14.82 -17.91
N GLY A 297 -2.12 -13.82 -17.08
CA GLY A 297 -1.17 -12.76 -17.36
C GLY A 297 0.24 -13.06 -16.87
N PRO A 298 1.24 -12.28 -17.30
CA PRO A 298 2.61 -12.41 -16.81
C PRO A 298 2.78 -11.84 -15.41
N GLU A 299 3.85 -12.26 -14.73
CA GLU A 299 4.44 -11.49 -13.63
C GLU A 299 5.25 -10.34 -14.24
N GLY A 300 4.92 -9.11 -13.87
CA GLY A 300 5.55 -7.91 -14.39
C GLY A 300 6.70 -7.43 -13.52
N ASP A 301 7.80 -7.07 -14.16
CA ASP A 301 8.78 -6.19 -13.54
C ASP A 301 8.27 -4.75 -13.68
N MET A 302 7.63 -4.23 -12.63
CA MET A 302 6.98 -2.92 -12.66
C MET A 302 7.96 -1.80 -13.02
N GLU A 303 9.23 -1.92 -12.62
CA GLU A 303 10.26 -0.92 -12.93
C GLU A 303 10.59 -0.90 -14.42
N ARG A 304 10.71 -2.07 -15.05
CA ARG A 304 10.96 -2.18 -16.49
C ARG A 304 9.74 -1.82 -17.33
N MET A 305 8.54 -2.14 -16.85
CA MET A 305 7.30 -1.79 -17.54
C MET A 305 7.09 -0.28 -17.65
N LEU A 306 7.68 0.52 -16.76
CA LEU A 306 7.61 1.99 -16.84
C LEU A 306 8.42 2.58 -17.99
N ASP A 307 9.37 1.83 -18.55
CA ASP A 307 10.17 2.23 -19.71
C ASP A 307 9.48 1.89 -21.05
N LEU A 308 8.35 1.14 -21.01
CA LEU A 308 7.61 0.77 -22.20
C LEU A 308 6.65 1.90 -22.63
N PRO A 309 6.26 1.96 -23.93
CA PRO A 309 5.19 2.86 -24.38
C PRO A 309 3.90 2.65 -23.58
N TRP A 310 3.19 3.72 -23.29
CA TRP A 310 1.96 3.69 -22.50
C TRP A 310 0.85 2.94 -23.24
N GLN A 311 0.57 1.74 -22.78
CA GLN A 311 -0.52 0.91 -23.29
C GLN A 311 -1.31 0.36 -22.11
N ASN A 312 -2.60 0.66 -22.04
CA ASN A 312 -3.45 0.19 -20.93
C ASN A 312 -3.50 -1.34 -20.88
N ALA A 313 -3.48 -2.02 -22.01
CA ALA A 313 -3.53 -3.46 -22.09
C ALA A 313 -2.42 -4.16 -21.28
N GLN A 314 -1.24 -3.55 -21.15
CA GLN A 314 -0.15 -4.14 -20.37
C GLN A 314 -0.41 -4.14 -18.84
N TRP A 315 -1.29 -3.25 -18.35
CA TRP A 315 -1.59 -3.12 -16.92
C TRP A 315 -2.80 -3.94 -16.48
N THR A 316 -3.69 -4.30 -17.41
CA THR A 316 -4.98 -4.94 -17.09
C THR A 316 -4.88 -6.37 -16.63
N ASN A 317 -3.82 -7.09 -17.01
CA ASN A 317 -3.63 -8.51 -16.69
C ASN A 317 -2.18 -8.80 -16.32
N VAL A 318 -1.62 -8.05 -15.37
CA VAL A 318 -0.27 -8.24 -14.85
C VAL A 318 -0.29 -8.22 -13.33
N CYS A 319 0.52 -9.05 -12.69
CA CYS A 319 0.74 -9.02 -11.24
C CYS A 319 2.23 -8.90 -10.92
N ILE A 320 2.54 -8.54 -9.70
CA ILE A 320 3.93 -8.48 -9.21
C ILE A 320 4.46 -9.91 -8.96
N CYS A 321 3.63 -10.74 -8.30
CA CYS A 321 3.96 -12.14 -8.01
C CYS A 321 2.68 -12.95 -7.86
N LYS A 322 2.52 -14.01 -8.66
CA LYS A 322 1.35 -14.92 -8.61
C LYS A 322 1.23 -15.68 -7.30
N ASP A 323 2.37 -15.97 -6.67
CA ASP A 323 2.44 -16.72 -5.42
C ASP A 323 2.30 -15.85 -4.17
N ALA A 324 2.31 -14.52 -4.32
CA ALA A 324 2.04 -13.59 -3.24
C ALA A 324 0.53 -13.32 -3.10
N PRO A 325 0.03 -13.05 -1.89
CA PRO A 325 -1.37 -12.68 -1.69
C PRO A 325 -1.79 -11.45 -2.51
N THR A 326 -3.03 -11.46 -2.97
CA THR A 326 -3.58 -10.38 -3.81
C THR A 326 -3.86 -9.09 -3.03
N ASP A 327 -3.88 -9.15 -1.71
CA ASP A 327 -3.97 -7.98 -0.84
C ASP A 327 -2.62 -7.31 -0.57
N MET A 328 -1.54 -7.81 -1.20
CA MET A 328 -0.22 -7.18 -1.11
C MET A 328 -0.22 -5.82 -1.79
N VAL A 329 0.25 -4.81 -1.06
CA VAL A 329 0.50 -3.46 -1.58
C VAL A 329 1.98 -3.12 -1.46
N VAL A 330 2.48 -2.27 -2.37
CA VAL A 330 3.92 -2.01 -2.46
C VAL A 330 4.19 -0.51 -2.62
N ALA A 331 5.11 0.02 -1.81
CA ALA A 331 5.78 1.27 -2.11
C ALA A 331 7.09 0.94 -2.84
N LEU A 332 7.20 1.40 -4.09
CA LEU A 332 8.24 0.99 -5.03
C LEU A 332 9.09 2.19 -5.45
N GLY A 333 10.39 2.03 -5.43
CA GLY A 333 11.36 3.03 -5.89
C GLY A 333 12.41 2.44 -6.82
N SER A 334 12.97 3.29 -7.67
CA SER A 334 14.00 2.94 -8.65
C SER A 334 15.19 2.23 -8.02
N GLY A 335 15.83 1.34 -8.76
CA GLY A 335 16.91 0.49 -8.25
C GLY A 335 16.40 -0.62 -7.35
N TYR A 336 15.15 -1.00 -7.53
CA TYR A 336 14.48 -2.06 -6.78
C TYR A 336 14.42 -1.78 -5.27
N GLN A 337 14.16 -0.52 -4.89
CA GLN A 337 13.74 -0.19 -3.53
C GLN A 337 12.32 -0.69 -3.33
N ARG A 338 12.09 -1.52 -2.32
CA ARG A 338 10.79 -2.20 -2.11
C ARG A 338 10.38 -2.16 -0.64
N LEU A 339 9.12 -1.79 -0.43
CA LEU A 339 8.38 -2.02 0.79
C LEU A 339 7.14 -2.81 0.41
N PHE A 340 7.18 -4.13 0.59
CA PHE A 340 6.02 -4.99 0.42
C PHE A 340 5.26 -5.06 1.74
N ILE A 341 3.95 -4.91 1.67
CA ILE A 341 3.03 -4.95 2.82
C ILE A 341 1.95 -5.97 2.49
N ILE A 342 1.81 -7.01 3.29
CA ILE A 342 0.89 -8.13 3.04
C ILE A 342 -0.06 -8.25 4.23
N PRO A 343 -1.26 -7.63 4.16
CA PRO A 343 -2.21 -7.61 5.27
C PRO A 343 -2.64 -9.00 5.74
N SER A 344 -2.95 -9.91 4.81
CA SER A 344 -3.37 -11.29 5.14
C SER A 344 -2.31 -12.08 5.92
N LEU A 345 -1.03 -11.78 5.72
CA LEU A 345 0.09 -12.38 6.46
C LEU A 345 0.54 -11.53 7.65
N LYS A 346 -0.04 -10.35 7.85
CA LYS A 346 0.44 -9.32 8.79
C LYS A 346 1.95 -9.10 8.66
N ALA A 347 2.43 -9.08 7.41
CA ALA A 347 3.85 -9.05 7.09
C ALA A 347 4.26 -7.74 6.39
N ILE A 348 5.48 -7.31 6.70
CA ILE A 348 6.18 -6.20 6.06
C ILE A 348 7.54 -6.72 5.64
N ILE A 349 7.91 -6.47 4.38
CA ILE A 349 9.20 -6.84 3.84
C ILE A 349 9.81 -5.60 3.20
N VAL A 350 10.95 -5.16 3.71
CA VAL A 350 11.74 -4.08 3.12
C VAL A 350 12.94 -4.66 2.40
N ARG A 351 13.20 -4.20 1.20
CA ARG A 351 14.46 -4.37 0.50
C ARG A 351 14.95 -3.02 0.01
N GLN A 352 16.18 -2.67 0.38
CA GLN A 352 16.90 -1.54 -0.20
C GLN A 352 18.09 -2.09 -0.99
N GLY A 353 18.44 -1.45 -2.09
CA GLY A 353 19.52 -1.91 -2.93
C GLY A 353 19.92 -0.88 -3.97
N SER A 354 20.72 -1.29 -4.93
CA SER A 354 21.06 -0.50 -6.10
C SER A 354 20.65 -1.23 -7.38
N ASN A 355 20.79 -0.54 -8.52
CA ASN A 355 20.35 -1.08 -9.80
C ASN A 355 21.10 -2.40 -10.14
N ALA A 356 20.31 -3.45 -10.37
CA ALA A 356 20.78 -4.78 -10.78
C ALA A 356 19.62 -5.54 -11.43
N LYS A 357 19.91 -6.66 -12.10
CA LYS A 357 18.86 -7.58 -12.58
C LYS A 357 18.25 -8.30 -11.37
N PHE A 358 17.19 -7.75 -10.82
CA PHE A 358 16.43 -8.27 -9.68
C PHE A 358 15.04 -8.69 -10.14
N SER A 359 14.48 -9.70 -9.52
CA SER A 359 13.10 -10.13 -9.75
C SER A 359 12.29 -10.05 -8.45
N ASP A 360 11.29 -9.21 -8.43
CA ASP A 360 10.35 -9.09 -7.31
C ASP A 360 9.65 -10.43 -7.04
N ALA A 361 9.18 -11.11 -8.09
CA ALA A 361 8.48 -12.39 -7.96
C ALA A 361 9.38 -13.49 -7.39
N HIS A 362 10.61 -13.63 -7.88
CA HIS A 362 11.54 -14.61 -7.35
C HIS A 362 11.91 -14.32 -5.88
N PHE A 363 12.18 -13.07 -5.55
CA PHE A 363 12.46 -12.64 -4.18
C PHE A 363 11.31 -12.96 -3.22
N LEU A 364 10.08 -12.64 -3.63
CA LEU A 364 8.88 -12.91 -2.84
C LEU A 364 8.66 -14.41 -2.63
N ARG A 365 8.87 -15.25 -3.68
CA ARG A 365 8.79 -16.73 -3.53
C ARG A 365 9.77 -17.25 -2.49
N LEU A 366 11.00 -16.74 -2.50
CA LEU A 366 12.00 -17.12 -1.49
C LEU A 366 11.53 -16.74 -0.08
N VAL A 367 11.05 -15.49 0.13
CA VAL A 367 10.56 -15.04 1.45
C VAL A 367 9.36 -15.84 1.91
N LEU A 368 8.45 -16.16 0.99
CA LEU A 368 7.21 -16.89 1.27
C LEU A 368 7.41 -18.41 1.41
N GLY A 369 8.66 -18.90 1.23
CA GLY A 369 8.96 -20.33 1.29
C GLY A 369 8.39 -21.14 0.12
N ARG A 370 8.13 -20.48 -1.02
CA ARG A 370 7.56 -21.07 -2.25
C ARG A 370 8.58 -21.23 -3.37
N GLY A 371 9.84 -20.87 -3.12
CA GLY A 371 10.97 -21.05 -4.02
C GLY A 371 11.80 -22.23 -3.55
N GLY A 372 11.52 -23.40 -4.06
CA GLY A 372 12.36 -24.60 -3.97
C GLY A 372 13.01 -24.84 -5.30
#